data_5bd047d79f19712f87450762d36313ac
#
_entry.id   5bd047d79f19712f87450762d36313ac
#
_cell.length_a   1.000
_cell.length_b   1.000
_cell.length_c   1.000
_cell.angle_alpha   90.00
_cell.angle_beta   90.00
_cell.angle_gamma   90.00
#
_symmetry.space_group_name_H-M   'P 1'
#
loop_
_entity.id
_entity.type
_entity.pdbx_description
1 polymer ?
#
loop_
_entity_poly.entity_id
_entity_poly.type
_entity_poly.pdbx_seq_one_letter_code
_entity_poly.pdbx_strand_id
1 'polypeptide(L)'
;MSDRPRRALADDEEPEEIFEAEPGEAGLARRAVDAEDAGDEPVVRAARAMDPDDVATPDEDDLDGNDGDPSTASAVERPATDDKAGHYWKGPVWAVTLAVAAVAISLLTTAIPESQRTAPAAQLISSGRTLVCPPSQGKASLAAGSVGGSLHVGTSADKLSETSVPAVTKIDNSAGFVRSMAGQHPPTGSVLSADHGKTTWVPCVGTATDGAVSLTNPSASDLVVVNADTRAATVDVTLLGSKGEIDTAGMRGIRVSPGQTKVLPLSVWNNDTTPVTALIGSREGRVVVGARTWAPKGRETIAMAPASKTVYLPAVPAKVSTATLVISNPGTTRLGVSVTALAGHGPFTPDGADQIDIDPRSTIQVDMSKALAGEAVGLKLSAHDPLVARLFVQGKHGTTDYALVGPGSSSKVLEQTLGAGGTLELSNSGGEAVTFTGTLTADGGKKTAVNGTVPAGSTWSGKVPAAGHLHVVGSAPLIGGVVSGSGLAVLPLEAIATSTNGRRATVDPLLR
;
A
#
# COMPACT_ATOMS: atom_id res chain seq x y z
N MET A 1 -64.44 -46.76 6.33
CA MET A 1 -64.66 -46.69 7.74
C MET A 1 -63.80 -45.61 8.26
N SER A 2 -64.28 -44.34 8.30
CA SER A 2 -64.83 -43.71 9.49
C SER A 2 -63.73 -43.32 10.45
N ASP A 3 -63.41 -42.08 10.82
CA ASP A 3 -64.24 -40.90 11.01
C ASP A 3 -63.33 -39.66 11.17
N ARG A 4 -63.74 -38.52 10.64
CA ARG A 4 -63.36 -37.22 11.13
C ARG A 4 -64.20 -36.83 12.32
N PRO A 5 -63.74 -35.90 13.21
CA PRO A 5 -64.55 -34.69 13.27
C PRO A 5 -63.73 -33.37 13.21
N ARG A 6 -64.43 -32.37 12.65
CA ARG A 6 -64.23 -30.93 12.66
C ARG A 6 -64.55 -30.35 14.06
N ARG A 7 -63.92 -29.19 14.35
CA ARG A 7 -64.45 -27.97 15.02
C ARG A 7 -63.28 -27.20 15.62
N ALA A 8 -63.21 -25.87 15.73
CA ALA A 8 -64.12 -24.79 15.39
C ALA A 8 -63.26 -23.51 15.41
N LEU A 9 -63.65 -22.49 14.66
CA LEU A 9 -63.27 -21.11 14.70
C LEU A 9 -63.38 -20.51 16.11
N ALA A 10 -62.46 -19.62 16.48
CA ALA A 10 -62.77 -18.48 17.33
C ALA A 10 -61.95 -17.30 16.77
N ASP A 11 -62.69 -16.36 16.24
CA ASP A 11 -62.30 -14.99 15.97
C ASP A 11 -62.05 -14.30 17.32
N ASP A 12 -60.99 -13.52 17.43
CA ASP A 12 -60.92 -12.37 18.34
C ASP A 12 -60.18 -11.27 17.65
N GLU A 13 -60.95 -10.19 17.41
CA GLU A 13 -60.62 -8.92 16.81
C GLU A 13 -59.72 -8.08 17.73
N GLU A 14 -58.91 -7.30 17.08
CA GLU A 14 -58.21 -6.06 17.39
C GLU A 14 -58.61 -5.24 18.66
N PRO A 15 -57.77 -4.24 19.10
CA PRO A 15 -57.79 -2.97 18.37
C PRO A 15 -56.43 -2.31 18.11
N GLU A 16 -56.35 -1.63 16.96
CA GLU A 16 -55.39 -0.59 16.61
C GLU A 16 -55.47 0.57 17.59
N GLU A 17 -54.35 0.92 18.24
CA GLU A 17 -54.16 2.25 18.82
C GLU A 17 -53.37 3.14 17.87
N ILE A 18 -54.09 4.06 17.24
CA ILE A 18 -53.57 5.19 16.49
C ILE A 18 -53.07 6.22 17.51
N PHE A 19 -51.78 6.44 17.56
CA PHE A 19 -51.21 7.62 18.24
C PHE A 19 -51.09 8.76 17.24
N GLU A 20 -52.01 9.70 17.32
CA GLU A 20 -51.89 11.06 16.74
C GLU A 20 -50.83 11.84 17.50
N ALA A 21 -49.80 12.32 16.82
CA ALA A 21 -48.83 13.27 17.34
C ALA A 21 -49.22 14.68 16.90
N GLU A 22 -49.56 15.51 17.83
CA GLU A 22 -49.75 16.94 17.63
C GLU A 22 -48.43 17.69 17.41
N PRO A 23 -48.41 18.77 16.61
CA PRO A 23 -47.20 19.55 16.33
C PRO A 23 -46.96 20.59 17.42
N GLY A 24 -45.89 20.44 18.20
CA GLY A 24 -45.40 21.41 19.17
C GLY A 24 -44.60 22.54 18.51
N GLU A 25 -45.01 23.74 18.78
CA GLU A 25 -44.48 25.01 18.30
C GLU A 25 -43.00 25.24 18.63
N ALA A 26 -42.24 25.72 17.63
CA ALA A 26 -40.88 26.20 17.75
C ALA A 26 -40.81 27.57 18.47
N GLY A 27 -40.33 27.58 19.69
CA GLY A 27 -39.98 28.80 20.43
C GLY A 27 -38.60 29.33 20.06
N LEU A 28 -38.54 30.38 19.27
CA LEU A 28 -37.37 31.20 19.04
C LEU A 28 -37.04 32.04 20.28
N ALA A 29 -35.97 31.74 21.00
CA ALA A 29 -35.37 32.64 21.97
C ALA A 29 -34.12 33.28 21.38
N ARG A 30 -34.28 34.51 20.85
CA ARG A 30 -33.19 35.47 20.62
C ARG A 30 -32.75 36.02 21.98
N ARG A 31 -31.49 35.83 22.33
CA ARG A 31 -30.80 36.61 23.36
C ARG A 31 -29.84 37.56 22.65
N ALA A 32 -30.22 38.86 22.64
CA ALA A 32 -29.30 39.94 22.40
C ALA A 32 -28.43 40.10 23.65
N VAL A 33 -27.14 40.24 23.44
CA VAL A 33 -26.21 40.73 24.46
C VAL A 33 -25.61 42.00 23.88
N ASP A 34 -25.88 43.09 24.57
CA ASP A 34 -25.33 44.41 24.33
C ASP A 34 -23.80 44.37 24.50
N ALA A 35 -23.09 44.96 23.55
CA ALA A 35 -21.66 45.23 23.64
C ALA A 35 -21.52 46.75 23.76
N GLU A 36 -21.12 47.21 24.93
CA GLU A 36 -20.57 48.54 25.15
C GLU A 36 -19.07 48.54 24.87
N ASP A 37 -18.69 49.35 23.95
CA ASP A 37 -17.64 50.34 23.82
C ASP A 37 -16.34 50.16 24.64
N ALA A 38 -15.23 49.92 23.93
CA ALA A 38 -13.89 50.40 24.29
C ALA A 38 -13.05 50.47 23.01
N GLY A 39 -12.76 51.68 22.58
CA GLY A 39 -11.95 51.97 21.42
C GLY A 39 -10.48 51.59 21.64
N ASP A 40 -9.86 51.14 20.59
CA ASP A 40 -8.44 51.33 20.31
C ASP A 40 -8.21 51.26 18.80
N GLU A 41 -7.67 52.32 18.25
CA GLU A 41 -7.36 52.49 16.84
C GLU A 41 -6.20 51.55 16.42
N PRO A 42 -6.30 50.84 15.29
CA PRO A 42 -5.12 50.22 14.71
C PRO A 42 -4.37 51.23 13.85
N VAL A 43 -3.15 51.47 14.24
CA VAL A 43 -2.11 52.17 13.45
C VAL A 43 -1.89 51.44 12.13
N VAL A 44 -2.41 52.02 11.05
CA VAL A 44 -2.12 51.60 9.68
C VAL A 44 -0.71 52.03 9.33
N ARG A 45 0.24 51.11 9.34
CA ARG A 45 1.54 51.28 8.65
C ARG A 45 1.35 50.98 7.18
N ALA A 46 1.33 52.05 6.38
CA ALA A 46 1.39 51.99 4.94
C ALA A 46 2.67 51.26 4.49
N ALA A 47 2.51 50.11 3.84
CA ALA A 47 3.55 49.49 3.04
C ALA A 47 3.66 50.29 1.75
N ARG A 48 4.83 50.91 1.56
CA ARG A 48 5.23 51.66 0.37
C ARG A 48 5.39 50.67 -0.77
N ALA A 49 4.65 50.81 -1.83
CA ALA A 49 4.85 50.08 -3.08
C ALA A 49 6.22 50.43 -3.62
N MET A 50 7.02 49.40 -3.92
CA MET A 50 8.26 49.49 -4.67
C MET A 50 7.92 49.57 -6.15
N ASP A 51 8.42 50.60 -6.79
CA ASP A 51 8.34 50.91 -8.22
C ASP A 51 9.18 49.88 -9.01
N PRO A 52 8.69 49.33 -10.15
CA PRO A 52 9.38 48.25 -10.88
C PRO A 52 10.51 48.68 -11.82
N ASP A 53 11.00 49.94 -11.76
CA ASP A 53 11.98 50.48 -12.75
C ASP A 53 13.41 50.60 -12.27
N ASP A 54 13.84 49.98 -11.16
CA ASP A 54 15.21 49.94 -10.71
C ASP A 54 15.86 48.56 -10.91
N VAL A 55 15.98 48.11 -12.15
CA VAL A 55 16.90 47.02 -12.54
C VAL A 55 18.08 47.63 -13.23
N ALA A 56 19.18 47.85 -12.49
CA ALA A 56 20.45 48.19 -13.03
C ALA A 56 21.02 47.04 -13.85
N THR A 57 21.24 47.29 -15.11
CA THR A 57 22.03 46.45 -16.02
C THR A 57 23.51 46.56 -15.67
N PRO A 58 24.27 45.46 -15.58
CA PRO A 58 25.72 45.55 -15.57
C PRO A 58 26.26 45.84 -16.97
N ASP A 59 27.14 46.82 -17.08
CA ASP A 59 27.84 47.22 -18.28
C ASP A 59 28.63 46.06 -18.88
N GLU A 60 28.43 45.81 -20.17
CA GLU A 60 29.35 45.14 -21.07
C GLU A 60 30.40 46.19 -21.49
N ASP A 61 31.63 46.01 -21.03
CA ASP A 61 32.79 46.51 -21.75
C ASP A 61 34.07 45.76 -21.36
N ASP A 62 34.86 45.48 -22.43
CA ASP A 62 36.25 45.06 -22.42
C ASP A 62 36.64 43.61 -22.16
N LEU A 63 36.66 42.81 -23.21
CA LEU A 63 37.74 41.88 -23.49
C LEU A 63 38.00 41.80 -25.00
N ASP A 64 38.79 42.72 -25.48
CA ASP A 64 39.49 42.59 -26.75
C ASP A 64 40.63 41.57 -26.65
N GLY A 65 40.65 40.72 -27.64
CA GLY A 65 41.81 40.27 -28.42
C GLY A 65 42.98 39.60 -27.72
N ASN A 66 43.18 38.33 -27.96
CA ASN A 66 44.48 37.86 -28.42
C ASN A 66 44.39 36.50 -29.15
N ASP A 67 44.41 36.57 -30.46
CA ASP A 67 44.75 35.49 -31.35
C ASP A 67 46.27 35.18 -31.19
N GLY A 68 46.62 33.93 -30.93
CA GLY A 68 47.95 33.43 -30.79
C GLY A 68 48.10 32.01 -31.31
N ASP A 69 48.50 31.95 -32.58
CA ASP A 69 48.83 30.76 -33.36
C ASP A 69 49.93 29.88 -32.72
N PRO A 70 49.91 28.57 -32.86
CA PRO A 70 50.87 27.63 -32.28
C PRO A 70 52.01 27.33 -33.30
N SER A 71 53.17 27.82 -33.07
CA SER A 71 54.38 27.16 -33.61
C SER A 71 55.63 27.79 -33.01
N THR A 72 56.32 27.06 -32.17
CA THR A 72 57.82 27.03 -32.22
C THR A 72 58.33 25.89 -31.35
N ALA A 73 58.87 24.91 -32.02
CA ALA A 73 59.73 23.89 -31.47
C ALA A 73 60.98 24.50 -30.92
N SER A 74 61.26 24.37 -29.65
CA SER A 74 62.59 24.67 -29.09
C SER A 74 63.41 23.40 -28.99
N ALA A 75 64.41 23.31 -29.78
CA ALA A 75 65.49 22.33 -29.72
C ALA A 75 66.24 22.45 -28.40
N VAL A 76 66.31 21.33 -27.68
CA VAL A 76 67.22 21.19 -26.53
C VAL A 76 68.52 20.65 -27.05
N GLU A 77 69.59 21.46 -26.89
CA GLU A 77 70.98 21.12 -27.14
C GLU A 77 71.42 19.88 -26.37
N ARG A 78 72.13 18.99 -27.09
CA ARG A 78 72.84 17.85 -26.51
C ARG A 78 74.20 18.37 -26.02
N PRO A 79 74.68 18.09 -24.81
CA PRO A 79 76.06 18.21 -24.45
C PRO A 79 76.83 17.01 -24.98
N ALA A 80 78.08 17.33 -25.39
CA ALA A 80 79.00 16.46 -26.06
C ALA A 80 79.44 15.26 -25.22
N THR A 81 79.66 14.20 -25.96
CA THR A 81 80.25 12.94 -25.53
C THR A 81 81.59 13.06 -24.99
N ASP A 82 81.91 12.54 -23.82
CA ASP A 82 83.26 12.18 -23.40
C ASP A 82 83.35 10.65 -23.27
N ASP A 83 84.15 10.07 -24.14
CA ASP A 83 84.49 8.66 -24.23
C ASP A 83 85.23 8.19 -22.99
N LYS A 84 84.65 7.31 -22.17
CA LYS A 84 85.44 6.36 -21.38
C LYS A 84 84.77 4.96 -21.46
N ALA A 85 85.35 4.12 -22.29
CA ALA A 85 85.07 2.69 -22.34
C ALA A 85 85.35 2.05 -20.97
N GLY A 86 84.35 1.46 -20.40
CA GLY A 86 84.50 0.74 -19.13
C GLY A 86 83.35 -0.28 -18.94
N HIS A 87 83.66 -1.50 -19.27
CA HIS A 87 83.06 -2.74 -18.76
C HIS A 87 81.60 -2.74 -18.25
N TYR A 88 80.63 -2.92 -19.13
CA TYR A 88 79.23 -3.24 -18.74
C TYR A 88 78.77 -4.59 -19.37
N TRP A 89 79.39 -5.64 -18.97
CA TRP A 89 78.90 -6.98 -19.38
C TRP A 89 78.08 -7.70 -18.29
N LYS A 90 77.68 -6.99 -17.24
CA LYS A 90 76.86 -7.56 -16.18
C LYS A 90 75.39 -7.03 -16.13
N GLY A 91 75.06 -6.03 -16.93
CA GLY A 91 73.68 -5.44 -16.95
C GLY A 91 72.60 -6.36 -17.50
N PRO A 92 72.82 -7.04 -18.63
CA PRO A 92 71.69 -7.90 -19.20
C PRO A 92 71.35 -9.12 -18.36
N VAL A 93 72.30 -9.65 -17.58
CA VAL A 93 72.08 -10.83 -16.73
C VAL A 93 71.15 -10.48 -15.56
N TRP A 94 71.31 -9.32 -14.97
CA TRP A 94 70.40 -8.88 -13.89
C TRP A 94 69.01 -8.52 -14.38
N ALA A 95 68.87 -7.93 -15.56
CA ALA A 95 67.59 -7.65 -16.17
C ALA A 95 66.79 -8.92 -16.50
N VAL A 96 67.48 -9.95 -17.01
CA VAL A 96 66.85 -11.25 -17.29
C VAL A 96 66.47 -11.98 -16.01
N THR A 97 67.30 -11.94 -14.96
CA THR A 97 66.95 -12.56 -13.67
C THR A 97 65.77 -11.88 -12.97
N LEU A 98 65.68 -10.52 -13.03
CA LEU A 98 64.51 -9.81 -12.50
C LEU A 98 63.25 -10.09 -13.32
N ALA A 99 63.35 -10.18 -14.63
CA ALA A 99 62.20 -10.54 -15.47
C ALA A 99 61.72 -11.95 -15.21
N VAL A 100 62.61 -12.94 -15.06
CA VAL A 100 62.26 -14.30 -14.71
C VAL A 100 61.68 -14.40 -13.30
N ALA A 101 62.19 -13.64 -12.34
CA ALA A 101 61.62 -13.57 -10.99
C ALA A 101 60.21 -12.97 -10.98
N ALA A 102 59.96 -11.91 -11.76
CA ALA A 102 58.66 -11.28 -11.88
C ALA A 102 57.63 -12.24 -12.53
N VAL A 103 58.01 -12.97 -13.56
CA VAL A 103 57.15 -13.99 -14.19
C VAL A 103 56.89 -15.15 -13.24
N ALA A 104 57.90 -15.60 -12.48
CA ALA A 104 57.70 -16.68 -11.49
C ALA A 104 56.79 -16.25 -10.36
N ILE A 105 56.87 -15.00 -9.87
CA ILE A 105 55.94 -14.45 -8.86
C ILE A 105 54.55 -14.29 -9.44
N SER A 106 54.36 -13.84 -10.69
CA SER A 106 53.07 -13.79 -11.35
C SER A 106 52.44 -15.17 -11.51
N LEU A 107 53.20 -16.20 -11.86
CA LEU A 107 52.72 -17.58 -11.98
C LEU A 107 52.39 -18.22 -10.61
N LEU A 108 53.13 -17.85 -9.57
CA LEU A 108 52.83 -18.26 -8.19
C LEU A 108 51.55 -17.59 -7.64
N THR A 109 51.28 -16.35 -8.00
CA THR A 109 50.06 -15.67 -7.60
C THR A 109 48.80 -16.19 -8.33
N THR A 110 48.97 -16.69 -9.57
CA THR A 110 47.86 -17.36 -10.31
C THR A 110 47.64 -18.80 -9.89
N ALA A 111 48.67 -19.44 -9.28
CA ALA A 111 48.59 -20.82 -8.77
C ALA A 111 48.14 -20.94 -7.30
N ILE A 112 47.91 -19.82 -6.62
CA ILE A 112 47.23 -19.86 -5.33
C ILE A 112 45.77 -20.25 -5.68
N PRO A 113 45.27 -21.44 -5.34
CA PRO A 113 43.87 -21.75 -5.52
C PRO A 113 43.16 -20.66 -4.72
N GLU A 114 42.32 -19.85 -5.38
CA GLU A 114 41.29 -19.11 -4.67
C GLU A 114 40.62 -20.16 -3.79
N SER A 115 40.99 -20.19 -2.51
CA SER A 115 40.23 -20.94 -1.56
C SER A 115 38.82 -20.40 -1.78
N GLN A 116 38.00 -21.22 -2.46
CA GLN A 116 36.57 -20.97 -2.49
C GLN A 116 36.17 -20.90 -1.01
N ARG A 117 36.26 -19.70 -0.47
CA ARG A 117 35.55 -19.38 0.75
C ARG A 117 34.11 -19.60 0.35
N THR A 118 33.66 -20.83 0.55
CA THR A 118 32.24 -21.13 0.60
C THR A 118 31.75 -20.16 1.64
N ALA A 119 31.20 -19.04 1.15
CA ALA A 119 30.54 -18.09 2.03
C ALA A 119 29.59 -18.99 2.85
N PRO A 120 29.67 -18.97 4.17
CA PRO A 120 28.76 -19.77 5.00
C PRO A 120 27.38 -19.47 4.44
N ALA A 121 26.62 -20.53 4.12
CA ALA A 121 25.29 -20.40 3.56
C ALA A 121 24.62 -19.30 4.38
N ALA A 122 24.26 -18.20 3.72
CA ALA A 122 23.75 -17.03 4.41
C ALA A 122 22.52 -17.52 5.16
N GLN A 123 22.65 -17.73 6.46
CA GLN A 123 21.49 -17.94 7.30
C GLN A 123 20.69 -16.67 7.20
N LEU A 124 19.60 -16.79 6.52
CA LEU A 124 18.64 -15.75 6.29
C LEU A 124 17.93 -15.53 7.63
N ILE A 125 18.52 -14.68 8.43
CA ILE A 125 17.86 -14.17 9.62
C ILE A 125 16.79 -13.22 9.07
N SER A 126 15.54 -13.67 9.06
CA SER A 126 14.42 -12.79 8.81
C SER A 126 14.49 -11.72 9.89
N SER A 127 14.68 -10.46 9.50
CA SER A 127 14.52 -9.35 10.43
C SER A 127 13.07 -9.36 10.90
N GLY A 128 12.83 -9.26 12.22
CA GLY A 128 11.48 -9.19 12.75
C GLY A 128 10.66 -8.13 12.03
N ARG A 129 9.44 -8.46 11.65
CA ARG A 129 8.54 -7.58 10.89
C ARG A 129 7.41 -7.11 11.79
N THR A 130 7.13 -5.80 11.75
CA THR A 130 5.96 -5.21 12.38
C THR A 130 4.95 -4.82 11.32
N LEU A 131 3.72 -5.29 11.49
CA LEU A 131 2.55 -4.84 10.74
C LEU A 131 1.72 -3.95 11.64
N VAL A 132 1.09 -2.95 11.04
CA VAL A 132 0.13 -2.05 11.69
C VAL A 132 -1.19 -2.14 10.96
N CYS A 133 -2.24 -2.35 11.71
CA CYS A 133 -3.60 -2.33 11.21
C CYS A 133 -4.18 -0.95 11.49
N PRO A 134 -4.66 -0.24 10.48
CA PRO A 134 -5.32 1.05 10.69
C PRO A 134 -6.50 0.88 11.66
N PRO A 135 -6.75 1.88 12.53
CA PRO A 135 -7.86 1.81 13.48
C PRO A 135 -9.19 1.78 12.72
N SER A 136 -9.94 0.73 12.93
CA SER A 136 -11.29 0.58 12.42
C SER A 136 -12.30 1.31 13.30
N GLN A 137 -13.52 1.50 12.81
CA GLN A 137 -14.59 2.17 13.56
C GLN A 137 -15.44 1.14 14.31
N GLY A 138 -15.84 1.50 15.54
CA GLY A 138 -16.72 0.68 16.36
C GLY A 138 -16.03 -0.56 16.94
N LYS A 139 -16.79 -1.63 17.12
CA LYS A 139 -16.28 -2.89 17.65
C LYS A 139 -15.49 -3.62 16.57
N ALA A 140 -14.21 -3.85 16.83
CA ALA A 140 -13.31 -4.46 15.88
C ALA A 140 -12.48 -5.58 16.52
N SER A 141 -12.12 -6.56 15.71
CA SER A 141 -11.27 -7.69 16.10
C SER A 141 -10.05 -7.74 15.19
N LEU A 142 -8.88 -7.78 15.80
CA LEU A 142 -7.60 -8.02 15.15
C LEU A 142 -7.36 -9.53 15.08
N ALA A 143 -7.25 -10.06 13.88
CA ALA A 143 -6.78 -11.41 13.62
C ALA A 143 -5.30 -11.37 13.26
N ALA A 144 -4.47 -12.12 13.96
CA ALA A 144 -3.01 -12.19 13.76
C ALA A 144 -2.56 -13.65 13.61
N GLY A 145 -1.67 -13.92 12.66
CA GLY A 145 -1.19 -15.26 12.40
C GLY A 145 0.10 -15.33 11.58
N SER A 146 0.68 -16.53 11.57
CA SER A 146 1.81 -16.93 10.74
C SER A 146 1.82 -18.45 10.60
N VAL A 147 2.73 -19.01 9.81
CA VAL A 147 2.91 -20.46 9.66
C VAL A 147 3.55 -21.09 10.92
N GLY A 148 2.95 -20.85 12.06
CA GLY A 148 3.38 -21.42 13.36
C GLY A 148 4.13 -20.43 14.24
N GLY A 149 4.36 -20.85 15.50
CA GLY A 149 5.05 -20.05 16.51
C GLY A 149 4.15 -19.11 17.30
N SER A 150 4.73 -18.06 17.83
CA SER A 150 4.05 -16.99 18.55
C SER A 150 4.32 -15.64 17.89
N LEU A 151 3.42 -14.69 18.08
CA LEU A 151 3.56 -13.31 17.66
C LEU A 151 3.35 -12.39 18.84
N HIS A 152 3.87 -11.18 18.75
CA HIS A 152 3.59 -10.12 19.71
C HIS A 152 2.45 -9.26 19.14
N VAL A 153 1.34 -9.19 19.85
CA VAL A 153 0.09 -8.54 19.41
C VAL A 153 -0.37 -7.54 20.47
N GLY A 154 -0.92 -6.40 20.04
CA GLY A 154 -1.44 -5.39 20.95
C GLY A 154 -2.05 -4.18 20.24
N THR A 155 -2.48 -3.20 21.02
CA THR A 155 -3.07 -1.93 20.55
C THR A 155 -2.11 -0.74 20.70
N SER A 156 -0.90 -0.97 21.18
CA SER A 156 0.16 0.02 21.32
C SER A 156 1.49 -0.61 20.91
N ALA A 157 2.33 0.14 20.19
CA ALA A 157 3.59 -0.36 19.65
C ALA A 157 4.62 -0.74 20.74
N ASP A 158 4.51 -0.15 21.93
CA ASP A 158 5.36 -0.37 23.11
C ASP A 158 4.81 -1.42 24.08
N LYS A 159 3.55 -1.82 23.94
CA LYS A 159 2.86 -2.77 24.83
C LYS A 159 2.26 -3.92 24.03
N LEU A 160 3.12 -4.80 23.56
CA LEU A 160 2.73 -6.00 22.84
C LEU A 160 2.84 -7.22 23.74
N SER A 161 1.85 -8.09 23.71
CA SER A 161 1.83 -9.36 24.43
C SER A 161 2.14 -10.52 23.49
N GLU A 162 2.96 -11.45 23.94
CA GLU A 162 3.19 -12.68 23.19
C GLU A 162 1.93 -13.54 23.18
N THR A 163 1.57 -14.02 22.00
CA THR A 163 0.33 -14.76 21.76
C THR A 163 0.59 -15.92 20.79
N SER A 164 0.10 -17.11 21.11
CA SER A 164 0.09 -18.25 20.19
C SER A 164 -0.80 -17.93 19.01
N VAL A 165 -0.40 -18.36 17.80
CA VAL A 165 -1.14 -18.03 16.58
C VAL A 165 -1.76 -19.26 15.91
N PRO A 166 -2.90 -19.08 15.21
CA PRO A 166 -3.63 -17.85 14.96
C PRO A 166 -4.37 -17.34 16.19
N ALA A 167 -4.49 -16.02 16.32
CA ALA A 167 -5.15 -15.37 17.45
C ALA A 167 -6.13 -14.29 16.99
N VAL A 168 -7.20 -14.09 17.75
CA VAL A 168 -8.17 -13.00 17.54
C VAL A 168 -8.32 -12.19 18.80
N THR A 169 -8.04 -10.88 18.72
CA THR A 169 -8.06 -9.94 19.85
C THR A 169 -8.99 -8.77 19.56
N LYS A 170 -9.81 -8.36 20.54
CA LYS A 170 -10.65 -7.16 20.43
C LYS A 170 -9.78 -5.91 20.52
N ILE A 171 -10.01 -4.94 19.62
CA ILE A 171 -9.17 -3.72 19.54
C ILE A 171 -9.96 -2.41 19.50
N ASP A 172 -11.25 -2.42 19.58
CA ASP A 172 -12.19 -1.28 19.59
C ASP A 172 -11.59 0.12 19.28
N ASN A 173 -11.81 0.64 18.08
CA ASN A 173 -11.35 1.96 17.60
C ASN A 173 -9.82 2.22 17.66
N SER A 174 -9.03 1.23 18.07
CA SER A 174 -7.57 1.37 18.20
C SER A 174 -6.85 0.83 16.97
N ALA A 175 -5.62 1.31 16.73
CA ALA A 175 -4.71 0.64 15.81
C ALA A 175 -4.31 -0.73 16.38
N GLY A 176 -4.17 -1.72 15.51
CA GLY A 176 -3.62 -3.02 15.86
C GLY A 176 -2.15 -3.12 15.49
N PHE A 177 -1.36 -3.83 16.29
CA PHE A 177 0.05 -4.07 16.03
C PHE A 177 0.32 -5.56 16.09
N VAL A 178 1.00 -6.08 15.07
CA VAL A 178 1.42 -7.48 14.97
C VAL A 178 2.90 -7.53 14.66
N ARG A 179 3.69 -8.17 15.50
CA ARG A 179 5.15 -8.23 15.36
C ARG A 179 5.64 -9.67 15.44
N SER A 180 6.45 -10.09 14.44
CA SER A 180 7.27 -11.30 14.55
C SER A 180 8.66 -10.95 15.05
N MET A 181 9.30 -11.88 15.75
CA MET A 181 10.70 -11.77 16.14
C MET A 181 11.62 -12.16 14.98
N ALA A 182 12.88 -11.76 15.07
CA ALA A 182 13.90 -12.17 14.10
C ALA A 182 14.01 -13.71 14.06
N GLY A 183 14.10 -14.26 12.85
CA GLY A 183 14.17 -15.71 12.63
C GLY A 183 12.81 -16.41 12.56
N GLN A 184 11.71 -15.73 12.89
CA GLN A 184 10.37 -16.27 12.77
C GLN A 184 9.80 -16.03 11.36
N HIS A 185 8.78 -16.82 11.00
CA HIS A 185 8.02 -16.60 9.76
C HIS A 185 7.35 -15.21 9.79
N PRO A 186 7.28 -14.49 8.65
CA PRO A 186 6.60 -13.21 8.57
C PRO A 186 5.15 -13.30 9.06
N PRO A 187 4.66 -12.29 9.79
CA PRO A 187 3.30 -12.27 10.28
C PRO A 187 2.35 -11.82 9.17
N THR A 188 1.09 -12.23 9.28
CA THR A 188 -0.06 -11.63 8.61
C THR A 188 -1.06 -11.16 9.63
N GLY A 189 -1.91 -10.22 9.25
CA GLY A 189 -2.97 -9.76 10.13
C GLY A 189 -4.04 -8.99 9.38
N SER A 190 -5.22 -8.97 9.98
CA SER A 190 -6.34 -8.19 9.47
C SER A 190 -7.25 -7.71 10.59
N VAL A 191 -7.97 -6.63 10.36
CA VAL A 191 -9.00 -6.15 11.27
C VAL A 191 -10.36 -6.33 10.62
N LEU A 192 -11.23 -7.05 11.29
CA LEU A 192 -12.61 -7.19 10.96
C LEU A 192 -13.47 -6.37 11.92
N SER A 193 -14.27 -5.48 11.38
CA SER A 193 -15.28 -4.72 12.12
C SER A 193 -16.64 -5.01 11.52
N ALA A 194 -17.63 -5.29 12.39
CA ALA A 194 -19.01 -5.50 12.00
C ALA A 194 -19.91 -4.66 12.91
N ASP A 195 -20.73 -3.81 12.33
CA ASP A 195 -21.64 -2.93 13.05
C ASP A 195 -22.91 -2.70 12.23
N HIS A 196 -24.09 -2.98 12.81
CA HIS A 196 -25.41 -2.77 12.19
C HIS A 196 -25.53 -3.32 10.76
N GLY A 197 -25.02 -4.53 10.51
CA GLY A 197 -25.06 -5.19 9.19
C GLY A 197 -24.05 -4.64 8.17
N LYS A 198 -23.14 -3.78 8.59
CA LYS A 198 -22.03 -3.26 7.79
C LYS A 198 -20.74 -3.90 8.24
N THR A 199 -19.95 -4.36 7.28
CA THR A 199 -18.72 -5.10 7.54
C THR A 199 -17.55 -4.46 6.83
N THR A 200 -16.50 -4.18 7.57
CA THR A 200 -15.22 -3.68 7.06
C THR A 200 -14.14 -4.72 7.33
N TRP A 201 -13.31 -5.00 6.36
CA TRP A 201 -12.20 -5.93 6.51
C TRP A 201 -10.93 -5.35 5.90
N VAL A 202 -9.97 -4.99 6.74
CA VAL A 202 -8.76 -4.29 6.32
C VAL A 202 -7.51 -5.11 6.65
N PRO A 203 -6.54 -5.24 5.74
CA PRO A 203 -5.25 -5.88 6.05
C PRO A 203 -4.39 -4.99 6.93
N CYS A 204 -3.58 -5.62 7.78
CA CYS A 204 -2.49 -4.96 8.46
C CYS A 204 -1.29 -4.85 7.50
N VAL A 205 -0.70 -3.69 7.40
CA VAL A 205 0.39 -3.41 6.45
C VAL A 205 1.68 -3.03 7.16
N GLY A 206 2.81 -3.24 6.48
CA GLY A 206 4.11 -2.79 6.98
C GLY A 206 4.24 -1.28 6.96
N THR A 207 5.06 -0.73 7.86
CA THR A 207 5.43 0.69 7.83
C THR A 207 6.22 1.02 6.57
N ALA A 208 5.94 2.17 5.95
CA ALA A 208 6.60 2.62 4.72
C ALA A 208 6.92 4.12 4.77
N THR A 209 7.74 4.58 3.83
CA THR A 209 8.05 6.00 3.60
C THR A 209 7.10 6.64 2.62
N ASP A 210 6.43 5.83 1.81
CA ASP A 210 5.50 6.27 0.77
C ASP A 210 4.31 5.30 0.65
N GLY A 211 3.21 5.82 0.13
CA GLY A 211 2.00 5.05 -0.09
C GLY A 211 0.88 5.92 -0.63
N ALA A 212 -0.25 5.30 -0.92
CA ALA A 212 -1.43 6.00 -1.40
C ALA A 212 -2.73 5.41 -0.83
N VAL A 213 -3.72 6.28 -0.67
CA VAL A 213 -5.07 5.91 -0.25
C VAL A 213 -6.08 6.61 -1.15
N SER A 214 -6.88 5.83 -1.90
CA SER A 214 -7.95 6.39 -2.74
C SER A 214 -9.29 6.34 -2.03
N LEU A 215 -10.09 7.38 -2.19
CA LEU A 215 -11.34 7.64 -1.49
C LEU A 215 -12.41 8.10 -2.49
N THR A 216 -13.64 7.64 -2.33
CA THR A 216 -14.79 8.07 -3.14
C THR A 216 -15.54 9.26 -2.53
N ASN A 217 -15.39 9.49 -1.22
CA ASN A 217 -16.08 10.56 -0.51
C ASN A 217 -15.13 11.22 0.50
N PRO A 218 -14.25 12.12 0.06
CA PRO A 218 -13.28 12.77 0.95
C PRO A 218 -13.93 13.66 2.00
N SER A 219 -15.06 14.30 1.70
CA SER A 219 -15.77 15.16 2.66
C SER A 219 -16.29 14.41 3.90
N ALA A 220 -16.48 13.08 3.77
CA ALA A 220 -16.86 12.22 4.88
C ALA A 220 -15.76 11.18 5.17
N SER A 221 -14.50 11.62 5.18
CA SER A 221 -13.36 10.72 5.40
C SER A 221 -12.28 11.37 6.25
N ASP A 222 -11.62 10.53 7.04
CA ASP A 222 -10.41 10.90 7.78
C ASP A 222 -9.22 10.09 7.26
N LEU A 223 -8.06 10.72 7.14
CA LEU A 223 -6.78 9.99 7.12
C LEU A 223 -6.30 9.74 8.54
N VAL A 224 -5.78 8.57 8.78
CA VAL A 224 -5.26 8.17 10.08
C VAL A 224 -3.81 7.74 9.91
N VAL A 225 -2.89 8.54 10.46
CA VAL A 225 -1.44 8.31 10.39
C VAL A 225 -0.99 7.66 11.68
N VAL A 226 -0.40 6.47 11.59
CA VAL A 226 0.11 5.70 12.73
C VAL A 226 1.63 5.62 12.63
N ASN A 227 2.33 6.11 13.64
CA ASN A 227 3.76 5.94 13.78
C ASN A 227 4.04 4.80 14.77
N ALA A 228 4.49 3.65 14.25
CA ALA A 228 4.84 2.49 15.06
C ALA A 228 6.30 2.46 15.51
N ASP A 229 7.10 3.44 15.11
CA ASP A 229 8.53 3.54 15.41
C ASP A 229 8.79 4.21 16.76
N THR A 230 10.03 4.07 17.25
CA THR A 230 10.54 4.73 18.45
C THR A 230 11.02 6.16 18.20
N ARG A 231 11.00 6.62 16.97
CA ARG A 231 11.35 7.97 16.55
C ARG A 231 10.12 8.69 15.96
N ALA A 232 10.12 10.01 16.05
CA ALA A 232 9.09 10.81 15.39
C ALA A 232 9.16 10.64 13.87
N ALA A 233 8.01 10.69 13.21
CA ALA A 233 7.90 10.75 11.77
C ALA A 233 7.41 12.13 11.31
N THR A 234 7.86 12.56 10.13
CA THR A 234 7.41 13.79 9.48
C THR A 234 6.81 13.43 8.12
N VAL A 235 5.52 13.67 7.95
CA VAL A 235 4.72 13.19 6.82
C VAL A 235 4.18 14.35 6.01
N ASP A 236 4.24 14.22 4.70
CA ASP A 236 3.57 15.08 3.73
C ASP A 236 2.41 14.30 3.09
N VAL A 237 1.28 14.95 2.91
CA VAL A 237 0.13 14.42 2.19
C VAL A 237 -0.20 15.34 1.03
N THR A 238 -0.32 14.76 -0.16
CA THR A 238 -0.75 15.44 -1.38
C THR A 238 -2.06 14.82 -1.86
N LEU A 239 -3.08 15.63 -2.12
CA LEU A 239 -4.36 15.17 -2.64
C LEU A 239 -4.41 15.33 -4.15
N LEU A 240 -4.75 14.25 -4.86
CA LEU A 240 -5.00 14.24 -6.30
C LEU A 240 -6.51 14.17 -6.56
N GLY A 241 -7.05 15.21 -7.17
CA GLY A 241 -8.45 15.27 -7.60
C GLY A 241 -8.61 15.04 -9.10
N SER A 242 -9.82 15.20 -9.63
CA SER A 242 -10.12 14.98 -11.04
C SER A 242 -9.47 15.99 -12.00
N LYS A 243 -9.07 17.15 -11.51
CA LYS A 243 -8.45 18.23 -12.30
C LYS A 243 -6.96 18.41 -11.99
N GLY A 244 -6.36 17.49 -11.28
CA GLY A 244 -4.97 17.56 -10.85
C GLY A 244 -4.80 17.61 -9.34
N GLU A 245 -3.64 18.07 -8.90
CA GLU A 245 -3.31 18.23 -7.48
C GLU A 245 -4.18 19.31 -6.83
N ILE A 246 -4.74 18.99 -5.66
CA ILE A 246 -5.53 19.91 -4.85
C ILE A 246 -4.58 20.64 -3.91
N ASP A 247 -4.65 21.96 -3.87
CA ASP A 247 -3.88 22.73 -2.90
C ASP A 247 -4.37 22.45 -1.48
N THR A 248 -3.46 21.99 -0.64
CA THR A 248 -3.73 21.55 0.73
C THR A 248 -2.78 22.20 1.71
N ALA A 249 -3.02 23.48 2.00
CA ALA A 249 -2.26 24.18 3.02
C ALA A 249 -2.30 23.42 4.36
N GLY A 250 -1.15 23.19 4.99
CA GLY A 250 -1.05 22.51 6.29
C GLY A 250 -0.99 20.97 6.24
N MET A 251 -1.04 20.34 5.06
CA MET A 251 -0.82 18.90 4.90
C MET A 251 0.64 18.52 4.67
N ARG A 252 1.57 19.43 4.81
CA ARG A 252 3.02 19.19 4.72
C ARG A 252 3.69 19.36 6.08
N GLY A 253 4.72 18.57 6.35
CA GLY A 253 5.46 18.62 7.61
C GLY A 253 4.67 18.15 8.82
N ILE A 254 3.71 17.26 8.64
CA ILE A 254 2.88 16.73 9.72
C ILE A 254 3.74 15.86 10.62
N ARG A 255 4.04 16.33 11.83
CA ARG A 255 4.80 15.56 12.81
C ARG A 255 3.89 14.59 13.57
N VAL A 256 4.33 13.32 13.63
CA VAL A 256 3.69 12.26 14.41
C VAL A 256 4.69 11.68 15.39
N SER A 257 4.43 11.84 16.69
CA SER A 257 5.33 11.37 17.76
C SER A 257 5.43 9.83 17.78
N PRO A 258 6.47 9.27 18.39
CA PRO A 258 6.63 7.82 18.54
C PRO A 258 5.39 7.15 19.16
N GLY A 259 4.94 6.06 18.57
CA GLY A 259 3.80 5.28 19.06
C GLY A 259 2.44 5.98 18.95
N GLN A 260 2.37 7.18 18.34
CA GLN A 260 1.14 7.96 18.28
C GLN A 260 0.37 7.76 16.97
N THR A 261 -0.93 7.99 17.09
CA THR A 261 -1.87 8.04 15.96
C THR A 261 -2.37 9.47 15.79
N LYS A 262 -2.33 10.00 14.56
CA LYS A 262 -2.86 11.32 14.22
C LYS A 262 -3.99 11.20 13.21
N VAL A 263 -5.11 11.85 13.50
CA VAL A 263 -6.29 11.89 12.62
C VAL A 263 -6.32 13.22 11.88
N LEU A 264 -6.56 13.16 10.57
CA LEU A 264 -6.62 14.30 9.67
C LEU A 264 -7.97 14.26 8.94
N PRO A 265 -8.99 15.00 9.39
CA PRO A 265 -10.29 15.06 8.71
C PRO A 265 -10.13 15.70 7.33
N LEU A 266 -10.45 14.99 6.26
CA LEU A 266 -10.28 15.50 4.90
C LEU A 266 -11.29 16.60 4.53
N SER A 267 -12.42 16.67 5.23
CA SER A 267 -13.43 17.72 5.07
C SER A 267 -12.88 19.14 5.27
N VAL A 268 -11.76 19.29 5.99
CA VAL A 268 -11.08 20.58 6.19
C VAL A 268 -10.48 21.11 4.90
N TRP A 269 -10.02 20.21 4.01
CA TRP A 269 -9.32 20.60 2.77
C TRP A 269 -10.13 20.34 1.51
N ASN A 270 -11.08 19.41 1.58
CA ASN A 270 -11.92 19.06 0.44
C ASN A 270 -13.35 18.71 0.88
N ASN A 271 -14.28 19.62 0.61
CA ASN A 271 -15.71 19.42 0.85
C ASN A 271 -16.44 18.82 -0.35
N ASP A 272 -15.72 18.47 -1.42
CA ASP A 272 -16.28 17.82 -2.60
C ASP A 272 -16.53 16.32 -2.32
N THR A 273 -17.49 15.76 -3.01
CA THR A 273 -17.81 14.34 -3.01
C THR A 273 -17.11 13.59 -4.15
N THR A 274 -16.33 14.28 -4.99
CA THR A 274 -15.55 13.65 -6.06
C THR A 274 -14.40 12.83 -5.49
N PRO A 275 -14.06 11.69 -6.12
CA PRO A 275 -12.95 10.85 -5.68
C PRO A 275 -11.63 11.59 -5.63
N VAL A 276 -10.86 11.28 -4.60
CA VAL A 276 -9.48 11.77 -4.45
C VAL A 276 -8.53 10.62 -4.11
N THR A 277 -7.27 10.80 -4.41
CA THR A 277 -6.20 9.95 -3.90
C THR A 277 -5.24 10.79 -3.08
N ALA A 278 -5.06 10.39 -1.82
CA ALA A 278 -4.03 10.93 -0.96
C ALA A 278 -2.72 10.18 -1.22
N LEU A 279 -1.70 10.89 -1.69
CA LEU A 279 -0.33 10.41 -1.75
C LEU A 279 0.37 10.78 -0.46
N ILE A 280 1.01 9.81 0.15
CA ILE A 280 1.73 9.94 1.40
C ILE A 280 3.23 9.86 1.12
N GLY A 281 3.99 10.82 1.63
CA GLY A 281 5.45 10.78 1.64
C GLY A 281 5.97 11.08 3.04
N SER A 282 6.87 10.28 3.57
CA SER A 282 7.53 10.54 4.85
C SER A 282 8.97 11.00 4.61
N ARG A 283 9.29 12.20 5.08
CA ARG A 283 10.66 12.73 5.03
C ARG A 283 11.54 12.13 6.10
N GLU A 284 10.94 11.81 7.24
CA GLU A 284 11.61 11.21 8.39
C GLU A 284 10.72 10.11 8.98
N GLY A 285 11.32 8.99 9.34
CA GLY A 285 10.61 7.85 9.91
C GLY A 285 9.77 7.09 8.88
N ARG A 286 9.04 6.11 9.37
CA ARG A 286 8.15 5.25 8.58
C ARG A 286 6.80 5.19 9.27
N VAL A 287 5.73 5.27 8.49
CA VAL A 287 4.37 5.30 9.01
C VAL A 287 3.49 4.26 8.32
N VAL A 288 2.35 3.97 8.92
CA VAL A 288 1.20 3.40 8.23
C VAL A 288 0.13 4.47 8.16
N VAL A 289 -0.44 4.65 6.98
CA VAL A 289 -1.59 5.53 6.80
C VAL A 289 -2.78 4.70 6.37
N GLY A 290 -3.88 4.90 7.04
CA GLY A 290 -5.18 4.39 6.65
C GLY A 290 -6.15 5.54 6.42
N ALA A 291 -7.32 5.20 5.87
CA ALA A 291 -8.45 6.11 5.89
C ALA A 291 -9.67 5.45 6.48
N ARG A 292 -10.51 6.25 7.11
CA ARG A 292 -11.85 5.86 7.52
C ARG A 292 -12.83 6.68 6.72
N THR A 293 -13.77 6.04 6.07
CA THR A 293 -14.77 6.72 5.25
C THR A 293 -16.18 6.34 5.69
N TRP A 294 -17.07 7.32 5.63
CA TRP A 294 -18.50 7.15 5.94
C TRP A 294 -19.30 7.45 4.68
N ALA A 295 -20.17 6.57 4.31
CA ALA A 295 -21.17 6.82 3.31
C ALA A 295 -22.53 6.49 3.89
N PRO A 296 -23.64 7.02 3.34
CA PRO A 296 -24.97 6.68 3.80
C PRO A 296 -25.25 5.18 3.82
N LYS A 297 -24.56 4.42 2.95
CA LYS A 297 -24.73 2.97 2.77
C LYS A 297 -23.62 2.11 3.39
N GLY A 298 -22.64 2.68 4.09
CA GLY A 298 -21.58 1.86 4.67
C GLY A 298 -20.47 2.66 5.32
N ARG A 299 -19.56 1.95 5.97
CA ARG A 299 -18.33 2.47 6.56
C ARG A 299 -17.20 1.59 6.08
N GLU A 300 -16.07 2.19 5.68
CA GLU A 300 -14.91 1.45 5.29
C GLU A 300 -13.67 1.96 5.99
N THR A 301 -12.76 1.03 6.25
CA THR A 301 -11.38 1.32 6.65
C THR A 301 -10.45 0.87 5.55
N ILE A 302 -9.56 1.73 5.15
CA ILE A 302 -8.69 1.56 3.99
C ILE A 302 -7.25 1.59 4.48
N ALA A 303 -6.43 0.62 4.14
CA ALA A 303 -4.98 0.68 4.35
C ALA A 303 -4.29 1.29 3.14
N MET A 304 -3.19 2.01 3.34
CA MET A 304 -2.36 2.50 2.24
C MET A 304 -1.74 1.34 1.44
N ALA A 305 -1.46 1.61 0.17
CA ALA A 305 -0.73 0.70 -0.71
C ALA A 305 0.24 1.50 -1.58
N PRO A 306 1.36 0.92 -2.03
CA PRO A 306 2.27 1.58 -2.95
C PRO A 306 1.65 1.72 -4.34
N ALA A 307 2.09 2.73 -5.10
CA ALA A 307 1.83 2.80 -6.53
C ALA A 307 2.63 1.71 -7.26
N SER A 308 2.06 1.13 -8.32
CA SER A 308 2.69 0.04 -9.08
C SER A 308 2.33 0.12 -10.57
N LYS A 309 3.20 -0.36 -11.45
CA LYS A 309 2.92 -0.50 -12.90
C LYS A 309 1.86 -1.56 -13.19
N THR A 310 1.69 -2.50 -12.30
CA THR A 310 0.63 -3.51 -12.35
C THR A 310 -0.06 -3.56 -11.01
N VAL A 311 -1.36 -3.33 -10.99
CA VAL A 311 -2.21 -3.42 -9.80
C VAL A 311 -3.18 -4.58 -9.99
N TYR A 312 -3.26 -5.45 -9.01
CA TYR A 312 -4.23 -6.53 -8.95
C TYR A 312 -5.29 -6.20 -7.91
N LEU A 313 -6.56 -6.31 -8.28
CA LEU A 313 -7.70 -6.17 -7.37
C LEU A 313 -8.38 -7.53 -7.27
N PRO A 314 -8.03 -8.34 -6.25
CA PRO A 314 -8.53 -9.70 -6.12
C PRO A 314 -9.94 -9.73 -5.57
N ALA A 315 -10.63 -10.85 -5.79
CA ALA A 315 -11.86 -11.21 -5.12
C ALA A 315 -12.96 -10.14 -5.22
N VAL A 316 -13.20 -9.64 -6.44
CA VAL A 316 -14.38 -8.80 -6.71
C VAL A 316 -15.62 -9.67 -6.56
N PRO A 317 -16.54 -9.37 -5.61
CA PRO A 317 -17.67 -10.24 -5.32
C PRO A 317 -18.60 -10.42 -6.52
N ALA A 318 -19.17 -11.60 -6.64
CA ALA A 318 -20.23 -11.84 -7.63
C ALA A 318 -21.48 -11.00 -7.33
N LYS A 319 -22.24 -10.67 -8.40
CA LYS A 319 -23.57 -10.05 -8.29
C LYS A 319 -23.56 -8.67 -7.60
N VAL A 320 -22.52 -7.88 -7.82
CA VAL A 320 -22.51 -6.48 -7.39
C VAL A 320 -23.55 -5.66 -8.15
N SER A 321 -24.12 -4.66 -7.51
CA SER A 321 -25.07 -3.72 -8.14
C SER A 321 -24.39 -2.49 -8.69
N THR A 322 -23.34 -2.04 -8.01
CA THR A 322 -22.46 -0.97 -8.48
C THR A 322 -21.01 -1.35 -8.27
N ALA A 323 -20.16 -0.96 -9.20
CA ALA A 323 -18.72 -1.11 -9.12
C ALA A 323 -18.07 0.14 -9.69
N THR A 324 -17.38 0.90 -8.85
CA THR A 324 -16.68 2.13 -9.25
C THR A 324 -15.18 1.93 -9.08
N LEU A 325 -14.47 1.91 -10.18
CA LEU A 325 -13.02 1.82 -10.20
C LEU A 325 -12.43 3.24 -10.08
N VAL A 326 -11.68 3.49 -9.02
CA VAL A 326 -10.93 4.74 -8.82
C VAL A 326 -9.49 4.49 -9.18
N ILE A 327 -8.98 5.24 -10.16
CA ILE A 327 -7.61 5.13 -10.65
C ILE A 327 -6.93 6.50 -10.55
N SER A 328 -5.67 6.50 -10.17
CA SER A 328 -4.89 7.73 -10.05
C SER A 328 -3.53 7.58 -10.72
N ASN A 329 -3.14 8.65 -11.37
CA ASN A 329 -1.82 8.85 -11.94
C ASN A 329 -0.99 9.73 -11.01
N PRO A 330 -0.08 9.17 -10.20
CA PRO A 330 0.79 9.96 -9.33
C PRO A 330 1.93 10.65 -10.09
N GLY A 331 2.16 10.27 -11.36
CA GLY A 331 3.23 10.77 -12.21
C GLY A 331 2.97 12.16 -12.78
N THR A 332 3.96 12.67 -13.54
CA THR A 332 3.93 13.99 -14.19
C THR A 332 3.64 13.93 -15.69
N THR A 333 3.46 12.72 -16.23
CA THR A 333 3.11 12.45 -17.63
C THR A 333 1.74 11.80 -17.72
N ARG A 334 1.06 11.94 -18.85
CA ARG A 334 -0.21 11.24 -19.10
C ARG A 334 -0.01 9.73 -19.06
N LEU A 335 -0.93 9.01 -18.44
CA LEU A 335 -0.87 7.57 -18.20
C LEU A 335 -2.02 6.86 -18.88
N GLY A 336 -1.71 5.92 -19.81
CA GLY A 336 -2.68 4.97 -20.37
C GLY A 336 -2.71 3.69 -19.50
N VAL A 337 -3.90 3.28 -19.10
CA VAL A 337 -4.14 2.10 -18.26
C VAL A 337 -5.05 1.13 -18.99
N SER A 338 -4.66 -0.15 -19.06
CA SER A 338 -5.52 -1.24 -19.53
C SER A 338 -6.03 -2.08 -18.37
N VAL A 339 -7.28 -2.53 -18.44
CA VAL A 339 -7.93 -3.38 -17.44
C VAL A 339 -8.30 -4.72 -18.04
N THR A 340 -7.91 -5.80 -17.39
CA THR A 340 -8.32 -7.17 -17.72
C THR A 340 -9.07 -7.76 -16.52
N ALA A 341 -10.27 -8.26 -16.75
CA ALA A 341 -11.03 -9.04 -15.80
C ALA A 341 -10.75 -10.54 -16.01
N LEU A 342 -10.48 -11.24 -14.92
CA LEU A 342 -10.20 -12.68 -14.88
C LEU A 342 -11.46 -13.38 -14.33
N ALA A 343 -12.32 -13.85 -15.23
CA ALA A 343 -13.62 -14.41 -14.90
C ALA A 343 -13.61 -15.96 -14.93
N GLY A 344 -14.63 -16.63 -14.44
CA GLY A 344 -14.69 -18.10 -14.45
C GLY A 344 -14.68 -18.71 -15.86
N HIS A 345 -15.14 -17.95 -16.86
CA HIS A 345 -15.16 -18.36 -18.28
C HIS A 345 -13.94 -17.87 -19.09
N GLY A 346 -12.96 -17.24 -18.43
CA GLY A 346 -11.73 -16.74 -19.05
C GLY A 346 -11.56 -15.22 -18.92
N PRO A 347 -10.44 -14.67 -19.42
CA PRO A 347 -10.16 -13.26 -19.31
C PRO A 347 -10.97 -12.46 -20.32
N PHE A 348 -11.39 -11.25 -19.94
CA PHE A 348 -12.03 -10.29 -20.84
C PHE A 348 -11.63 -8.86 -20.50
N THR A 349 -11.73 -7.97 -21.47
CA THR A 349 -11.58 -6.53 -21.24
C THR A 349 -12.97 -5.93 -21.04
N PRO A 350 -13.25 -5.29 -19.90
CA PRO A 350 -14.51 -4.59 -19.68
C PRO A 350 -14.70 -3.47 -20.70
N ASP A 351 -15.94 -3.24 -21.14
CA ASP A 351 -16.28 -2.19 -22.12
C ASP A 351 -15.73 -0.82 -21.67
N GLY A 352 -14.99 -0.14 -22.53
CA GLY A 352 -14.38 1.16 -22.25
C GLY A 352 -13.17 1.14 -21.31
N ALA A 353 -12.63 -0.04 -21.01
CA ALA A 353 -11.46 -0.20 -20.13
C ALA A 353 -10.24 -0.82 -20.84
N ASP A 354 -10.24 -0.88 -22.16
CA ASP A 354 -9.11 -1.30 -22.99
C ASP A 354 -7.96 -0.27 -22.94
N GLN A 355 -8.32 1.03 -22.91
CA GLN A 355 -7.39 2.13 -22.73
C GLN A 355 -8.06 3.27 -21.97
N ILE A 356 -7.67 3.45 -20.72
CA ILE A 356 -8.12 4.54 -19.85
C ILE A 356 -7.00 5.56 -19.74
N ASP A 357 -7.19 6.75 -20.31
CA ASP A 357 -6.21 7.84 -20.24
C ASP A 357 -6.42 8.69 -18.99
N ILE A 358 -5.34 8.91 -18.23
CA ILE A 358 -5.35 9.66 -16.97
C ILE A 358 -4.34 10.79 -17.06
N ASP A 359 -4.80 12.02 -16.87
CA ASP A 359 -3.94 13.19 -16.86
C ASP A 359 -2.92 13.14 -15.71
N PRO A 360 -1.79 13.85 -15.82
CA PRO A 360 -0.80 13.91 -14.76
C PRO A 360 -1.39 14.37 -13.44
N ARG A 361 -0.95 13.78 -12.33
CA ARG A 361 -1.33 14.18 -10.97
C ARG A 361 -2.84 14.20 -10.73
N SER A 362 -3.58 13.32 -11.37
CA SER A 362 -5.05 13.30 -11.28
C SER A 362 -5.61 11.94 -10.87
N THR A 363 -6.87 11.97 -10.43
CA THR A 363 -7.67 10.82 -10.04
C THR A 363 -8.97 10.83 -10.83
N ILE A 364 -9.30 9.70 -11.44
CA ILE A 364 -10.56 9.51 -12.17
C ILE A 364 -11.35 8.35 -11.57
N GLN A 365 -12.63 8.31 -11.89
CA GLN A 365 -13.50 7.16 -11.64
C GLN A 365 -14.05 6.60 -12.94
N VAL A 366 -14.17 5.27 -12.98
CA VAL A 366 -14.74 4.54 -14.12
C VAL A 366 -15.85 3.63 -13.59
N ASP A 367 -17.03 3.72 -14.20
CA ASP A 367 -18.14 2.83 -13.85
C ASP A 367 -17.94 1.45 -14.49
N MET A 368 -17.76 0.44 -13.64
CA MET A 368 -17.57 -0.96 -14.00
C MET A 368 -18.81 -1.81 -13.69
N SER A 369 -19.90 -1.19 -13.27
CA SER A 369 -21.08 -1.88 -12.71
C SER A 369 -21.66 -2.89 -13.69
N LYS A 370 -21.81 -2.53 -14.96
CA LYS A 370 -22.37 -3.42 -15.99
C LYS A 370 -21.45 -4.61 -16.28
N ALA A 371 -20.15 -4.36 -16.38
CA ALA A 371 -19.16 -5.38 -16.68
C ALA A 371 -18.95 -6.39 -15.56
N LEU A 372 -19.12 -5.95 -14.29
CA LEU A 372 -18.85 -6.76 -13.10
C LEU A 372 -20.11 -7.25 -12.39
N ALA A 373 -21.29 -7.09 -12.98
CA ALA A 373 -22.56 -7.48 -12.35
C ALA A 373 -22.79 -9.00 -12.23
N GLY A 374 -21.99 -9.80 -12.89
CA GLY A 374 -22.17 -11.25 -13.04
C GLY A 374 -21.50 -12.07 -11.96
N GLU A 375 -20.43 -12.72 -12.35
CA GLU A 375 -19.63 -13.64 -11.53
C GLU A 375 -18.52 -12.95 -10.75
N ALA A 376 -17.90 -13.68 -9.82
CA ALA A 376 -16.70 -13.23 -9.14
C ALA A 376 -15.52 -13.13 -10.10
N VAL A 377 -14.72 -12.09 -9.97
CA VAL A 377 -13.56 -11.85 -10.85
C VAL A 377 -12.38 -11.31 -10.07
N GLY A 378 -11.17 -11.50 -10.60
CA GLY A 378 -10.02 -10.67 -10.26
C GLY A 378 -9.79 -9.63 -11.35
N LEU A 379 -9.34 -8.45 -11.00
CA LEU A 379 -8.93 -7.44 -11.97
C LEU A 379 -7.41 -7.30 -12.02
N LYS A 380 -6.87 -7.16 -13.22
CA LYS A 380 -5.48 -6.79 -13.47
C LYS A 380 -5.48 -5.46 -14.24
N LEU A 381 -4.86 -4.44 -13.64
CA LEU A 381 -4.61 -3.16 -14.27
C LEU A 381 -3.13 -3.08 -14.64
N SER A 382 -2.82 -2.61 -15.84
CA SER A 382 -1.44 -2.49 -16.33
C SER A 382 -1.22 -1.14 -16.97
N ALA A 383 -0.06 -0.54 -16.69
CA ALA A 383 0.37 0.72 -17.27
C ALA A 383 1.91 0.75 -17.43
N HIS A 384 2.41 1.71 -18.22
CA HIS A 384 3.86 1.87 -18.40
C HIS A 384 4.56 2.52 -17.22
N ASP A 385 3.82 3.31 -16.41
CA ASP A 385 4.30 3.94 -15.17
C ASP A 385 3.42 3.57 -13.97
N PRO A 386 3.88 3.78 -12.74
CA PRO A 386 3.11 3.42 -11.55
C PRO A 386 1.76 4.14 -11.48
N LEU A 387 0.73 3.37 -11.14
CA LEU A 387 -0.63 3.84 -10.88
C LEU A 387 -1.08 3.42 -9.49
N VAL A 388 -2.14 4.06 -9.00
CA VAL A 388 -2.88 3.65 -7.80
C VAL A 388 -4.30 3.30 -8.23
N ALA A 389 -4.83 2.17 -7.80
CA ALA A 389 -6.20 1.78 -8.12
C ALA A 389 -6.89 1.07 -6.96
N ARG A 390 -8.21 1.28 -6.85
CA ARG A 390 -9.12 0.58 -5.93
C ARG A 390 -10.50 0.47 -6.56
N LEU A 391 -11.23 -0.58 -6.21
CA LEU A 391 -12.60 -0.78 -6.66
C LEU A 391 -13.56 -0.69 -5.47
N PHE A 392 -14.56 0.16 -5.58
CA PHE A 392 -15.65 0.28 -4.63
C PHE A 392 -16.87 -0.46 -5.19
N VAL A 393 -17.41 -1.39 -4.41
CA VAL A 393 -18.52 -2.22 -4.84
C VAL A 393 -19.68 -2.15 -3.85
N GLN A 394 -20.91 -2.23 -4.36
CA GLN A 394 -22.12 -2.41 -3.54
C GLN A 394 -22.81 -3.73 -3.91
N GLY A 395 -23.40 -4.39 -2.95
CA GLY A 395 -24.18 -5.60 -3.17
C GLY A 395 -25.50 -5.33 -3.90
N LYS A 396 -26.26 -6.39 -4.18
CA LYS A 396 -27.59 -6.30 -4.79
C LYS A 396 -28.55 -5.42 -3.99
N HIS A 397 -29.62 -4.98 -4.67
CA HIS A 397 -30.73 -4.23 -4.05
C HIS A 397 -31.12 -4.81 -2.69
N GLY A 398 -31.15 -3.96 -1.65
CA GLY A 398 -31.48 -4.32 -0.28
C GLY A 398 -30.27 -4.48 0.66
N THR A 399 -29.06 -4.65 0.18
CA THR A 399 -27.86 -4.55 1.02
C THR A 399 -27.48 -3.08 1.21
N THR A 400 -27.38 -2.65 2.45
CA THR A 400 -26.99 -1.27 2.79
C THR A 400 -25.48 -1.12 2.97
N ASP A 401 -24.70 -2.13 2.56
CA ASP A 401 -23.26 -2.19 2.73
C ASP A 401 -22.52 -2.01 1.40
N TYR A 402 -21.30 -1.48 1.47
CA TYR A 402 -20.37 -1.45 0.35
C TYR A 402 -19.01 -1.97 0.80
N ALA A 403 -18.24 -2.52 -0.12
CA ALA A 403 -16.90 -2.98 0.14
C ALA A 403 -15.88 -2.26 -0.73
N LEU A 404 -14.67 -2.21 -0.20
CA LEU A 404 -13.50 -1.79 -0.93
C LEU A 404 -12.66 -3.02 -1.31
N VAL A 405 -12.40 -3.19 -2.60
CA VAL A 405 -11.40 -4.12 -3.09
C VAL A 405 -10.07 -3.38 -3.22
N GLY A 406 -9.18 -3.63 -2.28
CA GLY A 406 -7.83 -3.05 -2.27
C GLY A 406 -6.85 -3.84 -3.14
N PRO A 407 -5.66 -3.25 -3.41
CA PRO A 407 -4.61 -3.95 -4.13
C PRO A 407 -4.17 -5.23 -3.40
N GLY A 408 -4.00 -6.31 -4.16
CA GLY A 408 -3.45 -7.57 -3.71
C GLY A 408 -2.11 -7.87 -4.39
N SER A 409 -1.49 -8.97 -3.96
CA SER A 409 -0.22 -9.44 -4.48
C SER A 409 -0.39 -10.60 -5.44
N SER A 410 0.49 -10.72 -6.42
CA SER A 410 0.63 -11.91 -7.26
C SER A 410 1.84 -12.72 -6.81
N SER A 411 1.62 -13.94 -6.30
CA SER A 411 2.71 -14.77 -5.74
C SER A 411 2.37 -16.27 -5.81
N LYS A 412 3.41 -17.09 -5.78
CA LYS A 412 3.24 -18.54 -5.57
C LYS A 412 2.80 -18.88 -4.15
N VAL A 413 3.17 -18.05 -3.17
CA VAL A 413 2.77 -18.24 -1.78
C VAL A 413 2.00 -17.02 -1.35
N LEU A 414 0.76 -17.24 -0.97
CA LEU A 414 -0.17 -16.23 -0.48
C LEU A 414 -0.65 -16.62 0.92
N GLU A 415 -0.66 -15.65 1.82
CA GLU A 415 -1.12 -15.85 3.20
C GLU A 415 -2.00 -14.72 3.66
N GLN A 416 -2.90 -15.03 4.58
CA GLN A 416 -3.63 -14.01 5.33
C GLN A 416 -4.25 -14.62 6.58
N THR A 417 -4.38 -13.80 7.64
CA THR A 417 -5.13 -14.20 8.83
C THR A 417 -6.50 -13.57 8.82
N LEU A 418 -7.49 -14.43 8.90
CA LEU A 418 -8.90 -14.14 8.73
C LEU A 418 -9.59 -13.98 10.07
N GLY A 419 -10.33 -12.90 10.27
CA GLY A 419 -11.18 -12.68 11.44
C GLY A 419 -12.52 -13.44 11.38
N ALA A 420 -12.89 -13.95 10.19
CA ALA A 420 -14.11 -14.74 9.96
C ALA A 420 -13.94 -15.67 8.77
N GLY A 421 -14.86 -16.60 8.58
CA GLY A 421 -14.99 -17.39 7.37
C GLY A 421 -15.57 -16.58 6.20
N GLY A 422 -15.45 -17.12 4.99
CA GLY A 422 -15.94 -16.48 3.78
C GLY A 422 -15.78 -17.35 2.53
N THR A 423 -15.68 -16.68 1.38
CA THR A 423 -15.36 -17.30 0.08
C THR A 423 -13.98 -16.88 -0.35
N LEU A 424 -13.08 -17.85 -0.48
CA LEU A 424 -11.75 -17.63 -1.08
C LEU A 424 -11.93 -17.56 -2.59
N GLU A 425 -11.36 -16.53 -3.19
CA GLU A 425 -11.29 -16.36 -4.64
C GLU A 425 -9.82 -16.25 -5.04
N LEU A 426 -9.42 -17.11 -5.97
CA LEU A 426 -8.07 -17.16 -6.52
C LEU A 426 -8.12 -16.92 -8.01
N SER A 427 -7.38 -15.94 -8.49
CA SER A 427 -7.31 -15.58 -9.91
C SER A 427 -5.93 -15.90 -10.46
N ASN A 428 -5.91 -16.43 -11.68
CA ASN A 428 -4.71 -16.77 -12.44
C ASN A 428 -4.59 -15.83 -13.64
N SER A 429 -3.62 -14.94 -13.63
CA SER A 429 -3.34 -14.04 -14.76
C SER A 429 -2.37 -14.61 -15.79
N GLY A 430 -1.94 -15.85 -15.62
CA GLY A 430 -1.04 -16.56 -16.52
C GLY A 430 -1.76 -17.28 -17.65
N GLY A 431 -0.99 -17.79 -18.63
CA GLY A 431 -1.50 -18.50 -19.81
C GLY A 431 -1.71 -20.01 -19.60
N GLU A 432 -1.37 -20.57 -18.45
CA GLU A 432 -1.52 -22.00 -18.13
C GLU A 432 -2.30 -22.18 -16.83
N ALA A 433 -2.92 -23.35 -16.67
CA ALA A 433 -3.65 -23.68 -15.45
C ALA A 433 -2.70 -23.82 -14.25
N VAL A 434 -3.10 -23.31 -13.09
CA VAL A 434 -2.33 -23.36 -11.85
C VAL A 434 -3.04 -24.25 -10.84
N THR A 435 -2.36 -25.33 -10.42
CA THR A 435 -2.81 -26.11 -9.26
C THR A 435 -2.36 -25.44 -7.97
N PHE A 436 -3.20 -25.51 -6.93
CA PHE A 436 -2.86 -24.97 -5.62
C PHE A 436 -3.25 -25.91 -4.49
N THR A 437 -2.51 -25.78 -3.41
CA THR A 437 -2.83 -26.39 -2.11
C THR A 437 -2.96 -25.27 -1.09
N GLY A 438 -4.05 -25.28 -0.33
CA GLY A 438 -4.29 -24.33 0.73
C GLY A 438 -4.55 -25.05 2.05
N THR A 439 -4.17 -24.41 3.15
CA THR A 439 -4.45 -24.86 4.51
C THR A 439 -4.95 -23.70 5.33
N LEU A 440 -6.17 -23.82 5.84
CA LEU A 440 -6.68 -22.96 6.90
C LEU A 440 -6.35 -23.61 8.23
N THR A 441 -5.59 -22.92 9.07
CA THR A 441 -5.35 -23.29 10.47
C THR A 441 -6.23 -22.40 11.35
N ALA A 442 -7.29 -22.96 11.93
CA ALA A 442 -8.18 -22.25 12.82
C ALA A 442 -7.58 -22.15 14.23
N ASP A 443 -8.21 -21.36 15.11
CA ASP A 443 -7.90 -21.34 16.53
C ASP A 443 -7.97 -22.76 17.13
N GLY A 444 -7.06 -23.09 18.03
CA GLY A 444 -6.88 -24.46 18.54
C GLY A 444 -6.18 -25.42 17.57
N GLY A 445 -5.62 -24.92 16.46
CA GLY A 445 -4.75 -25.68 15.54
C GLY A 445 -5.46 -26.64 14.59
N LYS A 446 -6.80 -26.61 14.50
CA LYS A 446 -7.56 -27.42 13.54
C LYS A 446 -7.24 -26.97 12.12
N LYS A 447 -6.80 -27.91 11.28
CA LYS A 447 -6.45 -27.66 9.88
C LYS A 447 -7.56 -28.10 8.94
N THR A 448 -7.90 -27.25 7.96
CA THR A 448 -8.83 -27.55 6.88
C THR A 448 -8.13 -27.32 5.56
N ALA A 449 -8.14 -28.32 4.68
CA ALA A 449 -7.55 -28.21 3.36
C ALA A 449 -8.51 -27.50 2.39
N VAL A 450 -7.94 -26.66 1.51
CA VAL A 450 -8.64 -25.97 0.42
C VAL A 450 -7.74 -26.11 -0.82
N ASN A 451 -8.07 -27.05 -1.69
CA ASN A 451 -7.23 -27.37 -2.85
C ASN A 451 -8.04 -27.21 -4.14
N GLY A 452 -7.36 -26.97 -5.25
CA GLY A 452 -8.02 -26.83 -6.54
C GLY A 452 -7.08 -26.54 -7.68
N THR A 453 -7.68 -26.22 -8.81
CA THR A 453 -6.98 -25.78 -10.04
C THR A 453 -7.68 -24.54 -10.55
N VAL A 454 -6.89 -23.50 -10.84
CA VAL A 454 -7.35 -22.24 -11.43
C VAL A 454 -6.97 -22.27 -12.91
N PRO A 455 -7.94 -22.33 -13.85
CA PRO A 455 -7.62 -22.30 -15.28
C PRO A 455 -6.89 -21.00 -15.68
N ALA A 456 -6.26 -21.02 -16.85
CA ALA A 456 -5.61 -19.83 -17.40
C ALA A 456 -6.59 -18.67 -17.55
N GLY A 457 -6.18 -17.48 -17.11
CA GLY A 457 -6.98 -16.27 -17.22
C GLY A 457 -8.28 -16.26 -16.41
N SER A 458 -8.44 -17.16 -15.42
CA SER A 458 -9.71 -17.36 -14.73
C SER A 458 -9.63 -17.10 -13.24
N THR A 459 -10.82 -17.07 -12.60
CA THR A 459 -11.00 -17.03 -11.14
C THR A 459 -11.70 -18.32 -10.67
N TRP A 460 -11.15 -18.91 -9.63
CA TRP A 460 -11.71 -20.04 -8.88
C TRP A 460 -12.26 -19.55 -7.55
N SER A 461 -13.37 -20.12 -7.10
CA SER A 461 -14.01 -19.78 -5.82
C SER A 461 -14.24 -21.00 -4.96
N GLY A 462 -14.01 -20.89 -3.65
CA GLY A 462 -14.22 -21.95 -2.68
C GLY A 462 -14.47 -21.45 -1.27
N LYS A 463 -15.10 -22.26 -0.42
CA LYS A 463 -15.43 -21.88 0.95
C LYS A 463 -14.22 -21.95 1.88
N VAL A 464 -14.07 -20.93 2.72
CA VAL A 464 -13.23 -20.91 3.93
C VAL A 464 -14.16 -20.89 5.15
N PRO A 465 -14.22 -21.99 5.93
CA PRO A 465 -15.33 -22.19 6.86
C PRO A 465 -15.25 -21.38 8.16
N ALA A 466 -14.10 -20.84 8.53
CA ALA A 466 -13.89 -20.20 9.83
C ALA A 466 -12.80 -19.13 9.79
N ALA A 467 -12.67 -18.37 10.89
CA ALA A 467 -11.51 -17.56 11.20
C ALA A 467 -10.25 -18.45 11.32
N GLY A 468 -9.08 -17.90 11.05
CA GLY A 468 -7.82 -18.60 11.17
C GLY A 468 -6.74 -18.08 10.20
N HIS A 469 -5.57 -18.72 10.23
CA HIS A 469 -4.50 -18.41 9.31
C HIS A 469 -4.63 -19.26 8.04
N LEU A 470 -4.78 -18.59 6.89
CA LEU A 470 -4.87 -19.20 5.58
C LEU A 470 -3.51 -19.10 4.88
N HIS A 471 -2.98 -20.25 4.47
CA HIS A 471 -1.76 -20.40 3.70
C HIS A 471 -2.05 -21.12 2.39
N VAL A 472 -1.72 -20.50 1.25
CA VAL A 472 -1.99 -21.02 -0.10
C VAL A 472 -0.70 -21.08 -0.89
N VAL A 473 -0.43 -22.23 -1.51
CA VAL A 473 0.76 -22.45 -2.36
C VAL A 473 0.29 -22.87 -3.75
N GLY A 474 0.61 -22.09 -4.76
CA GLY A 474 0.35 -22.37 -6.17
C GLY A 474 1.58 -22.92 -6.90
N SER A 475 1.37 -23.74 -7.94
CA SER A 475 2.42 -24.18 -8.87
C SER A 475 3.03 -23.00 -9.65
N ALA A 476 2.23 -21.94 -9.86
CA ALA A 476 2.64 -20.65 -10.43
C ALA A 476 1.99 -19.51 -9.64
N PRO A 477 2.36 -18.21 -9.89
CA PRO A 477 1.79 -17.09 -9.18
C PRO A 477 0.26 -16.99 -9.33
N LEU A 478 -0.42 -16.80 -8.23
CA LEU A 478 -1.85 -16.53 -8.12
C LEU A 478 -2.08 -15.16 -7.46
N ILE A 479 -3.27 -14.63 -7.65
CA ILE A 479 -3.79 -13.45 -6.98
C ILE A 479 -4.96 -13.95 -6.14
N GLY A 480 -5.10 -13.51 -4.88
CA GLY A 480 -6.16 -14.03 -4.03
C GLY A 480 -6.74 -13.03 -3.07
N GLY A 481 -7.97 -13.30 -2.65
CA GLY A 481 -8.66 -12.59 -1.59
C GLY A 481 -9.80 -13.42 -1.01
N VAL A 482 -10.34 -12.95 0.10
CA VAL A 482 -11.50 -13.58 0.76
C VAL A 482 -12.62 -12.56 0.83
N VAL A 483 -13.80 -12.96 0.31
CA VAL A 483 -15.06 -12.22 0.48
C VAL A 483 -15.72 -12.70 1.77
N SER A 484 -16.10 -11.78 2.65
CA SER A 484 -16.75 -12.11 3.92
C SER A 484 -18.07 -12.87 3.72
N GLY A 485 -18.34 -13.82 4.60
CA GLY A 485 -19.61 -14.55 4.62
C GLY A 485 -20.75 -13.86 5.37
N SER A 486 -20.48 -12.79 6.11
CA SER A 486 -21.43 -12.12 7.01
C SER A 486 -21.70 -10.65 6.70
N GLY A 487 -21.35 -10.19 5.52
CA GLY A 487 -21.49 -8.80 5.05
C GLY A 487 -20.66 -8.61 3.81
N LEU A 488 -20.70 -7.43 3.22
CA LEU A 488 -19.92 -7.13 2.04
C LEU A 488 -18.56 -6.54 2.45
N ALA A 489 -17.54 -7.37 2.53
CA ALA A 489 -16.15 -6.96 2.78
C ALA A 489 -15.18 -7.88 2.05
N VAL A 490 -14.07 -7.35 1.61
CA VAL A 490 -13.04 -8.07 0.86
C VAL A 490 -11.68 -7.88 1.52
N LEU A 491 -10.98 -9.00 1.74
CA LEU A 491 -9.63 -9.01 2.29
C LEU A 491 -8.67 -9.62 1.28
N PRO A 492 -7.71 -8.87 0.72
CA PRO A 492 -6.68 -9.43 -0.15
C PRO A 492 -5.74 -10.35 0.64
N LEU A 493 -5.23 -11.39 -0.04
CA LEU A 493 -4.12 -12.20 0.46
C LEU A 493 -2.79 -11.50 0.18
N GLU A 494 -1.86 -11.66 1.10
CA GLU A 494 -0.53 -11.06 1.04
C GLU A 494 0.50 -12.04 0.47
N ALA A 495 1.40 -11.54 -0.38
CA ALA A 495 2.56 -12.30 -0.80
C ALA A 495 3.57 -12.38 0.36
N ILE A 496 3.89 -13.59 0.77
CA ILE A 496 5.00 -13.80 1.69
C ILE A 496 6.27 -14.00 0.89
N ALA A 497 7.23 -13.11 1.10
CA ALA A 497 8.55 -13.24 0.52
C ALA A 497 9.25 -14.47 1.15
N THR A 498 9.18 -15.59 0.46
CA THR A 498 9.95 -16.81 0.82
C THR A 498 11.41 -16.68 0.43
N SER A 499 11.74 -15.72 -0.39
CA SER A 499 13.10 -15.41 -0.82
C SER A 499 13.74 -14.40 0.12
N THR A 500 14.52 -14.82 0.75
CA THR A 500 15.65 -14.63 1.57
C THR A 500 16.92 -14.16 0.84
N ASN A 501 16.83 -13.72 -0.36
CA ASN A 501 17.89 -12.95 -0.98
C ASN A 501 17.94 -11.55 -0.33
N GLY A 502 18.23 -11.52 0.95
CA GLY A 502 18.75 -10.33 1.61
C GLY A 502 20.01 -9.92 0.87
N ARG A 503 19.92 -8.91 -0.02
CA ARG A 503 21.11 -8.24 -0.49
C ARG A 503 21.84 -7.75 0.76
N ARG A 504 22.97 -8.37 1.08
CA ARG A 504 23.90 -7.79 2.03
C ARG A 504 24.18 -6.40 1.49
N ALA A 505 23.87 -5.37 2.26
CA ALA A 505 24.47 -4.07 2.03
C ALA A 505 25.98 -4.31 2.09
N THR A 506 26.64 -4.34 0.96
CA THR A 506 28.09 -4.22 0.89
C THR A 506 28.37 -2.80 1.34
N VAL A 507 28.79 -2.66 2.60
CA VAL A 507 29.38 -1.41 3.07
C VAL A 507 30.66 -1.29 2.27
N ASP A 508 30.69 -0.31 1.36
CA ASP A 508 31.91 0.03 0.66
C ASP A 508 32.86 0.68 1.69
N PRO A 509 33.98 0.02 2.05
CA PRO A 509 34.91 0.56 3.04
C PRO A 509 35.64 1.83 2.55
N LEU A 510 35.48 2.23 1.28
CA LEU A 510 36.05 3.43 0.69
C LEU A 510 35.14 4.66 0.81
N LEU A 511 33.88 4.51 1.21
CA LEU A 511 33.02 5.62 1.59
C LEU A 511 33.27 5.99 3.06
N ARG A 512 34.31 6.81 3.27
CA ARG A 512 34.54 7.55 4.53
C ARG A 512 34.16 9.01 4.34
#